data_452f6b9a12f64380206fd0c79e1867eb
#
_entry.id   452f6b9a12f64380206fd0c79e1867eb
#
_cell.length_a   1.000
_cell.length_b   1.000
_cell.length_c   1.000
_cell.angle_alpha   90.00
_cell.angle_beta   90.00
_cell.angle_gamma   90.00
#
_symmetry.space_group_name_H-M   'P 1'
#
loop_
_entity.id
_entity.type
_entity.pdbx_description
1 polymer ?
#
loop_
_entity_poly.entity_id
_entity_poly.type
_entity_poly.pdbx_seq_one_letter_code
_entity_poly.pdbx_strand_id
1 'polypeptide(L)'
;MIRRREFRVPSSDGKSGLHTVLWEPDGEVRQLLLISHGMTEHILRYDPFARFLAEQGIAVIGHDHLGHGGTVQNGRYGYFADKAGHVCVIRDLHRTASRIRVMYPGRPLYMLGHSMG
;
A
#
# COMPACT_ATOMS: atom_id res chain seq x y z
N MET A 1 -1.42 3.94 -21.49
CA MET A 1 -1.06 4.84 -20.39
C MET A 1 -1.54 4.24 -19.08
N ILE A 2 -0.69 4.19 -18.09
CA ILE A 2 -1.08 3.64 -16.78
C ILE A 2 -2.04 4.57 -16.06
N ARG A 3 -2.78 4.04 -15.07
CA ARG A 3 -3.69 4.81 -14.25
C ARG A 3 -3.29 4.69 -12.79
N ARG A 4 -3.21 5.82 -12.09
CA ARG A 4 -2.95 5.86 -10.65
C ARG A 4 -4.21 6.31 -9.94
N ARG A 5 -4.65 5.55 -8.94
CA ARG A 5 -5.81 5.89 -8.11
C ARG A 5 -5.37 5.96 -6.66
N GLU A 6 -5.93 6.90 -5.93
CA GLU A 6 -5.69 7.06 -4.49
C GLU A 6 -7.02 6.96 -3.76
N PHE A 7 -7.02 6.23 -2.65
CA PHE A 7 -8.23 6.05 -1.87
C PHE A 7 -7.87 5.68 -0.43
N ARG A 8 -8.89 5.58 0.43
CA ARG A 8 -8.70 5.21 1.83
C ARG A 8 -9.23 3.81 2.07
N VAL A 9 -8.44 3.01 2.78
CA VAL A 9 -8.84 1.67 3.22
C VAL A 9 -8.87 1.70 4.75
N PRO A 10 -9.97 1.24 5.40
CA PRO A 10 -10.03 1.25 6.86
C PRO A 10 -8.89 0.44 7.46
N SER A 11 -8.19 1.03 8.43
CA SER A 11 -7.13 0.36 9.16
C SER A 11 -7.71 -0.59 10.21
N SER A 12 -6.93 -1.59 10.57
CA SER A 12 -7.28 -2.51 11.65
C SER A 12 -7.23 -1.86 13.03
N ASP A 13 -6.72 -0.61 13.12
CA ASP A 13 -6.74 0.12 14.39
C ASP A 13 -8.15 0.62 14.76
N GLY A 14 -9.11 0.51 13.85
CA GLY A 14 -10.49 0.91 14.07
C GLY A 14 -10.74 2.42 13.98
N LYS A 15 -9.75 3.21 13.66
CA LYS A 15 -9.83 4.68 13.65
C LYS A 15 -9.35 5.30 12.35
N SER A 16 -8.28 4.77 11.77
CA SER A 16 -7.58 5.41 10.68
C SER A 16 -8.07 4.94 9.33
N GLY A 17 -7.99 5.83 8.33
CA GLY A 17 -8.12 5.46 6.93
C GLY A 17 -6.73 5.44 6.31
N LEU A 18 -6.33 4.30 5.76
CA LEU A 18 -5.02 4.15 5.14
C LEU A 18 -5.01 4.85 3.79
N HIS A 19 -4.11 5.82 3.63
CA HIS A 19 -3.87 6.43 2.33
C HIS A 19 -3.26 5.37 1.41
N THR A 20 -4.04 4.93 0.43
CA THR A 20 -3.69 3.80 -0.43
C THR A 20 -3.58 4.28 -1.87
N VAL A 21 -2.56 3.79 -2.56
CA VAL A 21 -2.33 4.13 -3.96
C VAL A 21 -2.27 2.85 -4.78
N LEU A 22 -2.95 2.86 -5.92
CA LEU A 22 -2.98 1.75 -6.85
C LEU A 22 -2.53 2.25 -8.22
N TRP A 23 -1.48 1.62 -8.75
CA TRP A 23 -1.00 1.88 -10.11
C TRP A 23 -1.44 0.72 -10.98
N GLU A 24 -2.23 1.01 -12.01
CA GLU A 24 -2.80 -0.02 -12.87
C GLU A 24 -2.24 0.06 -14.29
N PRO A 25 -1.89 -1.11 -14.89
CA PRO A 25 -1.53 -1.16 -16.30
C PRO A 25 -2.66 -0.68 -17.19
N ASP A 26 -2.31 -0.21 -18.38
CA ASP A 26 -3.29 0.19 -19.38
C ASP A 26 -3.95 -1.02 -20.04
N GLY A 27 -3.26 -2.13 -20.07
CA GLY A 27 -3.75 -3.36 -20.67
C GLY A 27 -3.94 -4.47 -19.68
N GLU A 28 -3.55 -5.68 -20.08
CA GLU A 28 -3.69 -6.85 -19.24
C GLU A 28 -2.82 -6.78 -17.99
N VAL A 29 -3.41 -7.14 -16.85
CA VAL A 29 -2.68 -7.27 -15.58
C VAL A 29 -2.22 -8.71 -15.45
N ARG A 30 -0.89 -8.92 -15.44
CA ARG A 30 -0.32 -10.26 -15.36
C ARG A 30 0.13 -10.64 -13.96
N GLN A 31 0.57 -9.66 -13.18
CA GLN A 31 1.10 -9.88 -11.83
C GLN A 31 0.67 -8.74 -10.92
N LEU A 32 0.72 -8.99 -9.63
CA LEU A 32 0.39 -8.01 -8.61
C LEU A 32 1.61 -7.81 -7.69
N LEU A 33 1.83 -6.57 -7.26
CA LEU A 33 2.89 -6.25 -6.31
C LEU A 33 2.34 -5.36 -5.21
N LEU A 34 2.58 -5.76 -3.96
CA LEU A 34 2.29 -4.95 -2.78
C LEU A 34 3.59 -4.37 -2.26
N ILE A 35 3.65 -3.04 -2.12
CA ILE A 35 4.83 -2.36 -1.59
C ILE A 35 4.58 -2.00 -0.13
N SER A 36 5.49 -2.43 0.75
CA SER A 36 5.51 -2.06 2.16
C SER A 36 6.70 -1.13 2.38
N HIS A 37 6.42 0.17 2.57
CA HIS A 37 7.50 1.16 2.68
C HIS A 37 8.23 1.08 4.03
N GLY A 38 9.42 1.68 4.08
CA GLY A 38 10.22 1.69 5.28
C GLY A 38 9.82 2.80 6.26
N MET A 39 10.49 2.80 7.41
CA MET A 39 10.31 3.83 8.43
C MET A 39 10.66 5.19 7.84
N THR A 40 9.91 6.21 8.18
CA THR A 40 10.05 7.60 7.71
C THR A 40 9.82 7.79 6.21
N GLU A 41 9.34 6.74 5.52
CA GLU A 41 8.96 6.86 4.11
C GLU A 41 7.45 7.08 3.96
N HIS A 42 7.00 7.13 2.72
CA HIS A 42 5.59 7.12 2.37
C HIS A 42 5.44 6.46 1.01
N ILE A 43 4.21 6.01 0.71
CA ILE A 43 4.00 5.19 -0.49
C ILE A 43 4.29 5.94 -1.80
N LEU A 44 4.02 7.23 -1.86
CA LEU A 44 4.24 8.00 -3.09
C LEU A 44 5.73 8.16 -3.44
N ARG A 45 6.64 7.87 -2.50
CA ARG A 45 8.05 7.80 -2.80
C ARG A 45 8.36 6.77 -3.88
N TYR A 46 7.53 5.75 -3.99
CA TYR A 46 7.70 4.67 -4.95
C TYR A 46 7.01 4.93 -6.29
N ASP A 47 6.46 6.14 -6.49
CA ASP A 47 5.70 6.45 -7.70
C ASP A 47 6.47 6.17 -9.01
N PRO A 48 7.73 6.61 -9.17
CA PRO A 48 8.45 6.33 -10.43
C PRO A 48 8.64 4.82 -10.65
N PHE A 49 8.99 4.08 -9.61
CA PHE A 49 9.19 2.64 -9.70
C PHE A 49 7.89 1.93 -10.01
N ALA A 50 6.81 2.30 -9.32
CA ALA A 50 5.50 1.69 -9.53
C ALA A 50 4.98 1.95 -10.94
N ARG A 51 5.18 3.15 -11.45
CA ARG A 51 4.80 3.48 -12.83
C ARG A 51 5.54 2.63 -13.85
N PHE A 52 6.83 2.43 -13.63
CA PHE A 52 7.63 1.58 -14.50
C PHE A 52 7.08 0.16 -14.51
N LEU A 53 6.76 -0.39 -13.34
CA LEU A 53 6.22 -1.75 -13.23
C LEU A 53 4.83 -1.86 -13.86
N ALA A 54 4.00 -0.84 -13.69
CA ALA A 54 2.66 -0.84 -14.29
C ALA A 54 2.75 -0.86 -15.81
N GLU A 55 3.74 -0.21 -16.39
CA GLU A 55 3.96 -0.26 -17.83
C GLU A 55 4.35 -1.66 -18.31
N GLN A 56 4.85 -2.50 -17.41
CA GLN A 56 5.23 -3.89 -17.70
C GLN A 56 4.11 -4.88 -17.43
N GLY A 57 2.90 -4.43 -17.12
CA GLY A 57 1.76 -5.30 -16.86
C GLY A 57 1.61 -5.74 -15.42
N ILE A 58 2.24 -5.05 -14.48
CA ILE A 58 2.17 -5.35 -13.06
C ILE A 58 1.32 -4.28 -12.37
N ALA A 59 0.21 -4.70 -11.74
CA ALA A 59 -0.58 -3.79 -10.93
C ALA A 59 0.12 -3.66 -9.56
N VAL A 60 0.38 -2.43 -9.14
CA VAL A 60 1.13 -2.14 -7.91
C VAL A 60 0.21 -1.45 -6.92
N ILE A 61 0.17 -1.93 -5.70
CA ILE A 61 -0.61 -1.30 -4.63
C ILE A 61 0.26 -1.13 -3.39
N GLY A 62 -0.01 -0.07 -2.65
CA GLY A 62 0.62 0.15 -1.38
C GLY A 62 -0.14 1.20 -0.62
N HIS A 63 0.13 1.29 0.68
CA HIS A 63 -0.48 2.32 1.51
C HIS A 63 0.56 2.93 2.42
N ASP A 64 0.28 4.14 2.91
CA ASP A 64 1.07 4.74 3.97
C ASP A 64 0.75 4.02 5.26
N HIS A 65 1.77 3.47 5.92
CA HIS A 65 1.61 2.82 7.21
C HIS A 65 1.05 3.81 8.24
N LEU A 66 0.46 3.26 9.30
CA LEU A 66 -0.01 4.09 10.41
C LEU A 66 1.12 5.01 10.86
N GLY A 67 0.79 6.29 11.07
CA GLY A 67 1.76 7.30 11.48
C GLY A 67 2.68 7.79 10.38
N HIS A 68 2.42 7.45 9.12
CA HIS A 68 3.27 7.85 7.99
C HIS A 68 2.46 8.52 6.89
N GLY A 69 3.11 9.42 6.15
CA GLY A 69 2.56 10.05 4.96
C GLY A 69 1.14 10.57 5.16
N GLY A 70 0.25 10.24 4.23
CA GLY A 70 -1.15 10.66 4.27
C GLY A 70 -2.00 9.93 5.30
N THR A 71 -1.44 8.96 6.02
CA THR A 71 -2.15 8.22 7.08
C THR A 71 -1.86 8.81 8.47
N VAL A 72 -0.96 9.79 8.57
CA VAL A 72 -0.64 10.42 9.86
C VAL A 72 -1.87 11.10 10.43
N GLN A 73 -2.10 10.90 11.73
CA GLN A 73 -3.17 11.55 12.48
C GLN A 73 -2.58 12.29 13.67
N ASN A 74 -3.12 13.49 13.96
CA ASN A 74 -2.73 14.30 15.11
C ASN A 74 -1.23 14.62 15.16
N GLY A 75 -0.58 14.67 14.00
CA GLY A 75 0.84 15.01 13.91
C GLY A 75 1.81 13.98 14.48
N ARG A 76 1.34 12.77 14.72
CA ARG A 76 2.15 11.72 15.33
C ARG A 76 2.89 10.89 14.28
N TYR A 77 3.88 11.49 13.65
CA TYR A 77 4.69 10.80 12.66
C TYR A 77 5.45 9.63 13.29
N GLY A 78 5.41 8.47 12.64
CA GLY A 78 6.07 7.27 13.13
C GLY A 78 5.30 6.53 14.21
N TYR A 79 4.15 7.05 14.63
CA TYR A 79 3.31 6.43 15.65
C TYR A 79 2.31 5.49 14.98
N PHE A 80 2.30 4.24 15.38
CA PHE A 80 1.42 3.25 14.76
C PHE A 80 0.04 3.20 15.40
N ALA A 81 -0.02 2.96 16.72
CA ALA A 81 -1.28 2.87 17.45
C ALA A 81 -0.98 2.80 18.94
N ASP A 82 -2.00 3.08 19.76
CA ASP A 82 -1.85 3.04 21.21
C ASP A 82 -1.60 1.63 21.72
N LYS A 83 -2.20 0.62 21.05
CA LYS A 83 -2.06 -0.78 21.45
C LYS A 83 -1.76 -1.63 20.23
N ALA A 84 -0.81 -2.56 20.38
CA ALA A 84 -0.47 -3.54 19.35
C ALA A 84 -0.22 -2.90 17.98
N GLY A 85 0.50 -1.77 17.95
CA GLY A 85 0.73 -1.03 16.71
C GLY A 85 1.38 -1.85 15.63
N HIS A 86 2.36 -2.69 15.98
CA HIS A 86 3.01 -3.57 15.01
C HIS A 86 2.05 -4.61 14.44
N VAL A 87 1.08 -5.08 15.23
CA VAL A 87 0.06 -6.03 14.76
C VAL A 87 -0.87 -5.32 13.78
N CYS A 88 -1.22 -4.07 14.06
CA CYS A 88 -2.06 -3.29 13.16
C CYS A 88 -1.37 -3.07 11.81
N VAL A 89 -0.08 -2.79 11.80
CA VAL A 89 0.68 -2.62 10.56
C VAL A 89 0.62 -3.89 9.71
N ILE A 90 0.81 -5.05 10.33
CA ILE A 90 0.75 -6.34 9.63
C ILE A 90 -0.66 -6.61 9.10
N ARG A 91 -1.68 -6.39 9.92
CA ARG A 91 -3.08 -6.58 9.50
C ARG A 91 -3.45 -5.64 8.37
N ASP A 92 -2.96 -4.41 8.39
CA ASP A 92 -3.23 -3.44 7.35
C ASP A 92 -2.64 -3.89 6.02
N LEU A 93 -1.44 -4.49 6.03
CA LEU A 93 -0.85 -5.08 4.83
C LEU A 93 -1.74 -6.20 4.27
N HIS A 94 -2.30 -7.04 5.15
CA HIS A 94 -3.23 -8.09 4.73
C HIS A 94 -4.49 -7.50 4.10
N ARG A 95 -5.04 -6.43 4.66
CA ARG A 95 -6.22 -5.78 4.11
C ARG A 95 -5.95 -5.22 2.72
N THR A 96 -4.79 -4.59 2.54
CA THR A 96 -4.40 -4.05 1.24
C THR A 96 -4.18 -5.16 0.22
N ALA A 97 -3.53 -6.25 0.63
CA ALA A 97 -3.34 -7.41 -0.23
C ALA A 97 -4.68 -8.02 -0.66
N SER A 98 -5.62 -8.14 0.27
CA SER A 98 -6.95 -8.66 -0.04
C SER A 98 -7.66 -7.78 -1.04
N ARG A 99 -7.50 -6.46 -0.92
CA ARG A 99 -8.15 -5.51 -1.82
C ARG A 99 -7.72 -5.72 -3.26
N ILE A 100 -6.41 -5.83 -3.50
CA ILE A 100 -5.92 -5.99 -4.87
C ILE A 100 -6.24 -7.38 -5.42
N ARG A 101 -6.27 -8.41 -4.57
CA ARG A 101 -6.65 -9.75 -5.01
C ARG A 101 -8.10 -9.85 -5.45
N VAL A 102 -8.98 -9.09 -4.82
CA VAL A 102 -10.38 -9.03 -5.22
C VAL A 102 -10.54 -8.34 -6.56
N MET A 103 -9.76 -7.31 -6.80
CA MET A 103 -9.80 -6.57 -8.07
C MET A 103 -9.24 -7.37 -9.24
N TYR A 104 -8.21 -8.20 -8.99
CA TYR A 104 -7.54 -8.97 -10.04
C TYR A 104 -7.36 -10.41 -9.56
N PRO A 105 -8.44 -11.20 -9.52
CA PRO A 105 -8.36 -12.57 -9.02
C PRO A 105 -7.52 -13.47 -9.92
N GLY A 106 -6.82 -14.42 -9.31
CA GLY A 106 -6.07 -15.42 -10.03
C GLY A 106 -4.67 -15.00 -10.48
N ARG A 107 -4.23 -13.77 -10.18
CA ARG A 107 -2.88 -13.33 -10.52
C ARG A 107 -1.95 -13.55 -9.34
N PRO A 108 -0.67 -13.92 -9.62
CA PRO A 108 0.29 -14.06 -8.51
C PRO A 108 0.55 -12.69 -7.85
N LEU A 109 0.64 -12.70 -6.53
CA LEU A 109 0.91 -11.51 -5.75
C LEU A 109 2.28 -11.63 -5.09
N TYR A 110 3.11 -10.62 -5.30
CA TYR A 110 4.43 -10.52 -4.67
C TYR A 110 4.44 -9.33 -3.74
N MET A 111 5.36 -9.33 -2.79
CA MET A 111 5.50 -8.24 -1.84
C MET A 111 6.93 -7.71 -1.85
N LEU A 112 7.08 -6.41 -1.90
CA LEU A 112 8.36 -5.72 -1.76
C LEU A 112 8.35 -4.98 -0.43
N GLY A 113 9.22 -5.42 0.50
CA GLY A 113 9.41 -4.72 1.77
C GLY A 113 10.75 -4.01 1.76
N HIS A 114 10.78 -2.78 2.30
CA HIS A 114 12.01 -2.00 2.42
C HIS A 114 12.17 -1.53 3.85
N SER A 115 13.32 -1.81 4.47
CA SER A 115 13.63 -1.46 5.85
C SER A 115 12.63 -2.13 6.80
N MET A 116 11.77 -1.37 7.46
CA MET A 116 10.78 -1.89 8.41
C MET A 116 9.77 -2.83 7.74
N GLY A 117 9.50 -2.56 6.48
CA GLY A 117 8.53 -3.36 5.75
C GLY A 117 8.99 -4.76 5.50
#